data_e830a5083bc6ef0113093a84022bb382
#
_entry.id   e830a5083bc6ef0113093a84022bb382
#
_cell.length_a   1.000
_cell.length_b   1.000
_cell.length_c   1.000
_cell.angle_alpha   90.00
_cell.angle_beta   90.00
_cell.angle_gamma   90.00
#
_symmetry.space_group_name_H-M   'P 1'
#
loop_
_entity.id
_entity.type
_entity.pdbx_description
1 polymer ?
#
loop_
_entity_poly.entity_id
_entity_poly.type
_entity_poly.pdbx_seq_one_letter_code
_entity_poly.pdbx_strand_id
1 'polypeptide(L)'
;MAVIQEYAQKTETPVVEIPFEMPFREILNTIMEHIFSEEVIRLKYFKTTHDNFTALSLSFHSMENGVQRIVDILSKLIGNPVALFDQNLECQATTDTRIREFEIQPDAKEYSLDFYSNYKYRRQEITLEEKPEEKIGQYLVRLNVMYNARMYLVVTETEHPVNGMDFIAVENAVTALKQELFRQSSLADLEKKFQSDIMNNILNGKVHSIQELRRDSSLLGISVDASYRIIAFNLGYGSNQVDLNDTVKYTNILNNAIAIEFPNVKIQNDMDRVIVIQEVDPARKQEEYRHELKEIVMKIQKRVASTKKDLKVRAGVGRMVEGIEHIPSSFKEATDSLMFIDILGDENEDSQSKIMIFSDMGIFKLLCQLSDEKEMMEYVPESLQKLYHYKKQQRQDLILTLKTYLEHNQNLTKTAQDLYIHYKTAAYRIERISQITGIDFDNPNEVLSVRIGLVVCKMMENLKK
;
A
#
# COMPACT_ATOMS: atom_id res chain seq x y z
N MET A 1 -60.03 7.94 44.90
CA MET A 1 -58.85 8.79 45.14
C MET A 1 -57.78 8.07 45.96
N ALA A 2 -58.05 7.59 47.23
CA ALA A 2 -57.01 6.97 48.04
C ALA A 2 -56.26 5.79 47.37
N VAL A 3 -56.94 4.88 46.67
CA VAL A 3 -56.35 3.73 45.98
C VAL A 3 -55.43 4.15 44.81
N ILE A 4 -55.80 5.21 44.08
CA ILE A 4 -55.00 5.75 42.99
C ILE A 4 -53.75 6.42 43.54
N GLN A 5 -53.85 7.15 44.66
CA GLN A 5 -52.71 7.79 45.30
C GLN A 5 -51.71 6.75 45.86
N GLU A 6 -52.20 5.68 46.47
CA GLU A 6 -51.39 4.59 47.00
C GLU A 6 -50.64 3.85 45.86
N TYR A 7 -51.29 3.61 44.72
CA TYR A 7 -50.68 2.99 43.57
C TYR A 7 -49.64 3.90 42.88
N ALA A 8 -49.93 5.19 42.77
CA ALA A 8 -49.01 6.18 42.25
C ALA A 8 -47.73 6.32 43.08
N GLN A 9 -47.84 6.28 44.41
CA GLN A 9 -46.70 6.29 45.34
C GLN A 9 -45.86 5.01 45.19
N LYS A 10 -46.48 3.84 45.00
CA LYS A 10 -45.78 2.56 44.84
C LYS A 10 -45.06 2.45 43.50
N THR A 11 -45.54 3.09 42.46
CA THR A 11 -45.01 3.03 41.08
C THR A 11 -44.20 4.25 40.70
N GLU A 12 -44.03 5.23 41.64
CA GLU A 12 -43.39 6.52 41.37
C GLU A 12 -43.99 7.27 40.16
N THR A 13 -45.28 7.04 39.87
CA THR A 13 -45.99 7.63 38.75
C THR A 13 -46.64 8.94 39.20
N PRO A 14 -46.31 10.08 38.57
CA PRO A 14 -46.96 11.35 38.92
C PRO A 14 -48.46 11.29 38.55
N VAL A 15 -49.28 11.65 39.54
CA VAL A 15 -50.75 11.75 39.37
C VAL A 15 -51.16 13.21 39.55
N VAL A 16 -51.81 13.77 38.55
CA VAL A 16 -52.29 15.14 38.54
C VAL A 16 -53.83 15.12 38.63
N GLU A 17 -54.38 15.80 39.61
CA GLU A 17 -55.84 16.00 39.74
C GLU A 17 -56.26 17.18 38.84
N ILE A 18 -57.22 16.90 37.96
CA ILE A 18 -57.75 17.90 37.03
C ILE A 18 -59.05 18.46 37.62
N PRO A 19 -59.20 19.80 37.73
CA PRO A 19 -60.46 20.41 38.14
C PRO A 19 -61.60 20.00 37.17
N PHE A 20 -62.75 19.68 37.73
CA PHE A 20 -63.93 19.22 36.92
C PHE A 20 -64.37 20.25 35.85
N GLU A 21 -64.06 21.50 36.06
CA GLU A 21 -64.44 22.63 35.17
C GLU A 21 -63.50 22.74 33.92
N MET A 22 -62.38 22.01 33.92
CA MET A 22 -61.40 22.09 32.85
C MET A 22 -61.62 20.97 31.82
N PRO A 23 -61.94 21.28 30.56
CA PRO A 23 -62.15 20.28 29.56
C PRO A 23 -60.88 19.42 29.31
N PHE A 24 -61.00 18.09 29.40
CA PHE A 24 -59.89 17.17 29.18
C PHE A 24 -59.14 17.41 27.88
N ARG A 25 -59.87 17.84 26.83
CA ARG A 25 -59.31 18.20 25.52
C ARG A 25 -58.32 19.38 25.58
N GLU A 26 -58.60 20.41 26.42
CA GLU A 26 -57.67 21.54 26.59
C GLU A 26 -56.39 21.13 27.28
N ILE A 27 -56.49 20.29 28.31
CA ILE A 27 -55.32 19.80 29.01
C ILE A 27 -54.47 18.93 28.10
N LEU A 28 -55.11 18.04 27.36
CA LEU A 28 -54.41 17.17 26.39
C LEU A 28 -53.71 17.97 25.29
N ASN A 29 -54.40 19.00 24.78
CA ASN A 29 -53.80 19.92 23.80
C ASN A 29 -52.62 20.70 24.38
N THR A 30 -52.73 21.23 25.60
CA THR A 30 -51.63 21.96 26.24
C THR A 30 -50.41 21.04 26.52
N ILE A 31 -50.63 19.84 26.99
CA ILE A 31 -49.56 18.85 27.22
C ILE A 31 -48.93 18.48 25.86
N MET A 32 -49.75 18.18 24.86
CA MET A 32 -49.25 17.84 23.51
C MET A 32 -48.53 18.99 22.87
N GLU A 33 -49.03 20.21 22.98
CA GLU A 33 -48.32 21.41 22.45
C GLU A 33 -46.97 21.59 23.14
N HIS A 34 -46.90 21.32 24.46
CA HIS A 34 -45.62 21.45 25.18
C HIS A 34 -44.61 20.37 24.74
N ILE A 35 -45.04 19.12 24.69
CA ILE A 35 -44.21 17.99 24.21
C ILE A 35 -43.80 18.20 22.75
N PHE A 36 -44.74 18.52 21.88
CA PHE A 36 -44.44 18.76 20.47
C PHE A 36 -43.64 20.04 20.23
N SER A 37 -43.72 21.06 21.11
CA SER A 37 -42.89 22.25 20.94
C SER A 37 -41.40 21.96 21.18
N GLU A 38 -41.05 21.13 22.15
CA GLU A 38 -39.65 20.72 22.34
C GLU A 38 -39.11 19.92 21.15
N GLU A 39 -39.84 18.93 20.66
CA GLU A 39 -39.47 18.13 19.51
C GLU A 39 -39.37 18.98 18.24
N VAL A 40 -40.28 19.94 18.04
CA VAL A 40 -40.23 20.88 16.91
C VAL A 40 -39.01 21.79 17.01
N ILE A 41 -38.67 22.28 18.19
CA ILE A 41 -37.47 23.09 18.43
C ILE A 41 -36.21 22.29 18.11
N ARG A 42 -36.11 21.05 18.62
CA ARG A 42 -35.00 20.14 18.34
C ARG A 42 -34.85 19.87 16.83
N LEU A 43 -35.97 19.59 16.16
CA LEU A 43 -35.98 19.32 14.72
C LEU A 43 -35.59 20.56 13.89
N LYS A 44 -36.04 21.74 14.27
CA LYS A 44 -35.63 22.98 13.63
C LYS A 44 -34.15 23.26 13.83
N TYR A 45 -33.63 23.05 15.02
CA TYR A 45 -32.20 23.20 15.31
C TYR A 45 -31.36 22.19 14.56
N PHE A 46 -31.78 20.93 14.54
CA PHE A 46 -31.14 19.89 13.71
C PHE A 46 -31.06 20.29 12.27
N LYS A 47 -32.21 20.73 11.67
CA LYS A 47 -32.26 21.16 10.28
C LYS A 47 -31.34 22.38 10.03
N THR A 48 -31.40 23.38 10.86
CA THR A 48 -30.57 24.58 10.69
C THR A 48 -29.07 24.29 10.78
N THR A 49 -28.67 23.48 11.77
CA THR A 49 -27.26 23.08 11.91
C THR A 49 -26.82 22.16 10.77
N HIS A 50 -27.69 21.24 10.33
CA HIS A 50 -27.43 20.40 9.15
C HIS A 50 -27.24 21.20 7.88
N ASP A 51 -28.15 22.15 7.61
CA ASP A 51 -28.09 23.03 6.42
C ASP A 51 -26.81 23.89 6.44
N ASN A 52 -26.40 24.39 7.61
CA ASN A 52 -25.15 25.14 7.79
C ASN A 52 -23.92 24.30 7.42
N PHE A 53 -23.81 23.08 7.95
CA PHE A 53 -22.68 22.20 7.63
C PHE A 53 -22.70 21.72 6.19
N THR A 54 -23.88 21.47 5.61
CA THR A 54 -24.04 21.08 4.19
C THR A 54 -23.64 22.21 3.25
N ALA A 55 -24.08 23.44 3.53
CA ALA A 55 -23.69 24.62 2.74
C ALA A 55 -22.17 24.84 2.75
N LEU A 56 -21.52 24.58 3.89
CA LEU A 56 -20.07 24.59 3.99
C LEU A 56 -19.41 23.54 3.10
N SER A 57 -19.87 22.29 3.18
CA SER A 57 -19.32 21.18 2.38
C SER A 57 -19.38 21.47 0.88
N LEU A 58 -20.44 22.15 0.42
CA LEU A 58 -20.58 22.58 -0.97
C LEU A 58 -19.64 23.73 -1.36
N SER A 59 -19.20 24.56 -0.41
CA SER A 59 -18.30 25.69 -0.66
C SER A 59 -16.81 25.32 -0.70
N PHE A 60 -16.45 24.10 -0.32
CA PHE A 60 -15.05 23.64 -0.22
C PHE A 60 -14.36 23.31 -1.55
N HIS A 61 -14.96 23.62 -2.70
CA HIS A 61 -14.40 23.28 -4.03
C HIS A 61 -13.01 23.87 -4.32
N SER A 62 -12.50 24.78 -3.49
CA SER A 62 -11.20 25.43 -3.72
C SER A 62 -10.37 25.74 -2.48
N MET A 63 -10.68 25.17 -1.29
CA MET A 63 -10.02 25.62 -0.05
C MET A 63 -9.37 24.46 0.72
N GLU A 64 -8.08 24.61 0.95
CA GLU A 64 -7.32 23.92 2.01
C GLU A 64 -7.99 24.20 3.37
N ASN A 65 -8.14 23.18 4.25
CA ASN A 65 -8.65 23.27 5.62
C ASN A 65 -10.17 23.13 5.85
N GLY A 66 -10.89 22.33 5.04
CA GLY A 66 -12.32 22.06 5.30
C GLY A 66 -12.58 21.46 6.69
N VAL A 67 -11.71 20.60 7.18
CA VAL A 67 -11.81 19.99 8.52
C VAL A 67 -11.74 21.05 9.62
N GLN A 68 -10.73 21.94 9.58
CA GLN A 68 -10.58 23.00 10.58
C GLN A 68 -11.81 23.91 10.62
N ARG A 69 -12.40 24.27 9.48
CA ARG A 69 -13.60 25.10 9.41
C ARG A 69 -14.82 24.45 10.04
N ILE A 70 -15.02 23.14 9.83
CA ILE A 70 -16.11 22.42 10.48
C ILE A 70 -15.94 22.45 11.99
N VAL A 71 -14.71 22.23 12.47
CA VAL A 71 -14.37 22.30 13.90
C VAL A 71 -14.60 23.70 14.46
N ASP A 72 -14.18 24.77 13.74
CA ASP A 72 -14.38 26.16 14.14
C ASP A 72 -15.86 26.55 14.25
N ILE A 73 -16.68 26.09 13.30
CA ILE A 73 -18.12 26.37 13.32
C ILE A 73 -18.82 25.60 14.41
N LEU A 74 -18.47 24.33 14.61
CA LEU A 74 -19.01 23.57 15.73
C LEU A 74 -18.70 24.26 17.05
N SER A 75 -17.45 24.66 17.28
CA SER A 75 -17.05 25.38 18.48
C SER A 75 -17.86 26.67 18.71
N LYS A 76 -18.08 27.44 17.64
CA LYS A 76 -18.91 28.65 17.71
C LYS A 76 -20.37 28.36 18.01
N LEU A 77 -20.92 27.26 17.51
CA LEU A 77 -22.31 26.85 17.74
C LEU A 77 -22.53 26.39 19.17
N ILE A 78 -21.61 25.61 19.74
CA ILE A 78 -21.73 25.05 21.07
C ILE A 78 -21.05 25.90 22.15
N GLY A 79 -20.29 26.95 21.78
CA GLY A 79 -19.60 27.84 22.72
C GLY A 79 -18.47 27.21 23.52
N ASN A 80 -18.03 26.01 23.17
CA ASN A 80 -16.96 25.29 23.83
C ASN A 80 -15.86 24.88 22.84
N PRO A 81 -14.60 24.72 23.29
CA PRO A 81 -13.52 24.26 22.44
C PRO A 81 -13.72 22.85 21.89
N VAL A 82 -13.34 22.67 20.63
CA VAL A 82 -13.44 21.42 19.90
C VAL A 82 -12.10 21.06 19.29
N ALA A 83 -11.75 19.78 19.30
CA ALA A 83 -10.57 19.26 18.64
C ALA A 83 -10.87 17.92 17.94
N LEU A 84 -10.15 17.65 16.86
CA LEU A 84 -10.19 16.40 16.11
C LEU A 84 -8.80 15.74 16.15
N PHE A 85 -8.77 14.48 16.55
CA PHE A 85 -7.55 13.67 16.65
C PHE A 85 -7.64 12.44 15.75
N ASP A 86 -6.51 12.00 15.25
CA ASP A 86 -6.41 10.76 14.49
C ASP A 86 -6.29 9.51 15.38
N GLN A 87 -6.08 8.35 14.77
CA GLN A 87 -5.93 7.07 15.47
C GLN A 87 -4.69 6.98 16.37
N ASN A 88 -3.67 7.81 16.12
CA ASN A 88 -2.45 7.91 16.92
C ASN A 88 -2.56 8.99 18.01
N LEU A 89 -3.76 9.62 18.13
CA LEU A 89 -4.06 10.73 19.00
C LEU A 89 -3.30 12.03 18.65
N GLU A 90 -2.86 12.16 17.38
CA GLU A 90 -2.28 13.39 16.87
C GLU A 90 -3.38 14.39 16.46
N CYS A 91 -3.20 15.65 16.87
CA CYS A 91 -4.18 16.70 16.62
C CYS A 91 -4.22 17.08 15.14
N GLN A 92 -5.37 16.88 14.50
CA GLN A 92 -5.61 17.23 13.10
C GLN A 92 -6.23 18.62 12.95
N ALA A 93 -7.09 19.03 13.91
CA ALA A 93 -7.72 20.35 13.95
C ALA A 93 -8.09 20.68 15.39
N THR A 94 -7.97 21.95 15.79
CA THR A 94 -8.38 22.40 17.12
C THR A 94 -8.75 23.87 17.09
N THR A 95 -9.70 24.27 17.93
CA THR A 95 -10.08 25.67 18.18
C THR A 95 -9.35 26.29 19.37
N ASP A 96 -8.66 25.46 20.18
CA ASP A 96 -7.90 25.91 21.34
C ASP A 96 -6.58 25.14 21.42
N THR A 97 -5.47 25.86 21.47
CA THR A 97 -4.14 25.28 21.55
C THR A 97 -3.86 24.56 22.87
N ARG A 98 -4.60 24.87 23.92
CA ARG A 98 -4.47 24.23 25.25
C ARG A 98 -4.95 22.78 25.26
N ILE A 99 -5.80 22.39 24.29
CA ILE A 99 -6.31 21.02 24.13
C ILE A 99 -5.69 20.29 22.94
N ARG A 100 -4.47 20.66 22.55
CA ARG A 100 -3.76 20.06 21.42
C ARG A 100 -3.21 18.67 21.73
N GLU A 101 -2.94 18.41 23.01
CA GLU A 101 -2.56 17.11 23.51
C GLU A 101 -3.79 16.39 24.06
N PHE A 102 -3.94 15.13 23.70
CA PHE A 102 -5.11 14.34 24.04
C PHE A 102 -4.72 12.91 24.40
N GLU A 103 -5.26 12.45 25.51
CA GLU A 103 -5.17 11.06 25.95
C GLU A 103 -6.55 10.54 26.33
N ILE A 104 -6.82 9.28 26.02
CA ILE A 104 -8.05 8.62 26.48
C ILE A 104 -7.77 8.08 27.87
N GLN A 105 -8.41 8.67 28.86
CA GLN A 105 -8.25 8.27 30.26
C GLN A 105 -8.82 6.86 30.51
N PRO A 106 -8.19 6.04 31.36
CA PRO A 106 -8.67 4.69 31.68
C PRO A 106 -10.08 4.66 32.32
N ASP A 107 -10.49 5.76 32.95
CA ASP A 107 -11.77 5.93 33.62
C ASP A 107 -12.86 6.57 32.75
N ALA A 108 -12.58 6.82 31.47
CA ALA A 108 -13.56 7.34 30.51
C ALA A 108 -14.79 6.44 30.41
N LYS A 109 -15.94 6.95 30.85
CA LYS A 109 -17.22 6.20 30.92
C LYS A 109 -18.07 6.43 29.69
N GLU A 110 -18.86 5.43 29.32
CA GLU A 110 -19.90 5.63 28.31
C GLU A 110 -20.92 6.66 28.81
N TYR A 111 -21.27 7.59 27.94
CA TYR A 111 -22.25 8.63 28.18
C TYR A 111 -23.46 8.40 27.28
N SER A 112 -24.64 8.26 27.89
CA SER A 112 -25.91 8.06 27.20
C SER A 112 -26.64 9.38 27.08
N LEU A 113 -27.13 9.70 25.90
CA LEU A 113 -27.99 10.86 25.66
C LEU A 113 -29.44 10.54 25.99
N ASP A 114 -30.22 11.57 26.31
CA ASP A 114 -31.66 11.46 26.57
C ASP A 114 -32.49 11.24 25.31
N PHE A 115 -31.85 11.26 24.14
CA PHE A 115 -32.45 11.00 22.82
C PHE A 115 -31.64 9.96 22.04
N TYR A 116 -32.26 9.41 20.99
CA TYR A 116 -31.61 8.44 20.11
C TYR A 116 -30.43 9.07 19.38
N SER A 117 -29.27 8.47 19.50
CA SER A 117 -28.04 8.87 18.80
C SER A 117 -27.48 7.71 17.99
N ASN A 118 -26.97 8.01 16.80
CA ASN A 118 -26.22 7.06 15.97
C ASN A 118 -24.77 6.89 16.42
N TYR A 119 -24.32 7.69 17.38
CA TYR A 119 -22.95 7.71 17.87
C TYR A 119 -22.87 7.33 19.34
N LYS A 120 -21.75 6.72 19.70
CA LYS A 120 -21.41 6.41 21.09
C LYS A 120 -20.50 7.49 21.63
N TYR A 121 -20.92 8.07 22.76
CA TYR A 121 -20.15 9.08 23.45
C TYR A 121 -19.43 8.46 24.65
N ARG A 122 -18.27 9.04 24.96
CA ARG A 122 -17.60 8.81 26.24
C ARG A 122 -17.37 10.15 26.92
N ARG A 123 -17.44 10.15 28.26
CA ARG A 123 -17.10 11.32 29.07
C ARG A 123 -15.92 10.97 29.96
N GLN A 124 -14.97 11.90 30.01
CA GLN A 124 -13.82 11.86 30.91
C GLN A 124 -13.64 13.21 31.58
N GLU A 125 -12.82 13.28 32.63
CA GLU A 125 -12.42 14.52 33.27
C GLU A 125 -10.95 14.74 33.03
N ILE A 126 -10.59 15.96 32.66
CA ILE A 126 -9.21 16.40 32.44
C ILE A 126 -8.91 17.61 33.31
N THR A 127 -7.62 17.92 33.45
CA THR A 127 -7.14 19.17 34.09
C THR A 127 -6.28 19.90 33.05
N LEU A 128 -6.45 21.22 32.93
CA LEU A 128 -5.59 22.04 32.10
C LEU A 128 -4.40 22.54 32.94
N GLU A 129 -3.24 22.70 32.30
CA GLU A 129 -2.01 23.18 32.98
C GLU A 129 -2.20 24.51 33.69
N GLU A 130 -3.03 25.39 33.12
CA GLU A 130 -3.34 26.72 33.70
C GLU A 130 -4.22 26.67 34.97
N LYS A 131 -4.98 25.58 35.14
CA LYS A 131 -5.91 25.40 36.24
C LYS A 131 -5.87 23.94 36.76
N PRO A 132 -4.81 23.53 37.43
CA PRO A 132 -4.62 22.14 37.82
C PRO A 132 -5.57 21.64 38.91
N GLU A 133 -6.26 22.55 39.58
CA GLU A 133 -7.25 22.20 40.62
C GLU A 133 -8.69 22.04 40.07
N GLU A 134 -8.94 22.50 38.84
CA GLU A 134 -10.27 22.48 38.22
C GLU A 134 -10.40 21.27 37.26
N LYS A 135 -11.34 20.38 37.61
CA LYS A 135 -11.71 19.25 36.76
C LYS A 135 -12.67 19.71 35.67
N ILE A 136 -12.30 19.54 34.42
CA ILE A 136 -13.07 19.94 33.26
C ILE A 136 -13.59 18.70 32.54
N GLY A 137 -14.90 18.69 32.25
CA GLY A 137 -15.53 17.60 31.49
C GLY A 137 -15.11 17.60 30.04
N GLN A 138 -14.91 16.43 29.50
CA GLN A 138 -14.56 16.26 28.10
C GLN A 138 -15.39 15.12 27.49
N TYR A 139 -16.06 15.38 26.37
CA TYR A 139 -16.87 14.43 25.62
C TYR A 139 -16.13 13.99 24.36
N LEU A 140 -16.10 12.69 24.14
CA LEU A 140 -15.43 12.05 23.03
C LEU A 140 -16.45 11.31 22.17
N VAL A 141 -16.43 11.55 20.86
CA VAL A 141 -17.15 10.74 19.89
C VAL A 141 -16.18 10.16 18.87
N ARG A 142 -16.29 8.85 18.66
CA ARG A 142 -15.44 8.15 17.71
C ARG A 142 -16.06 8.18 16.32
N LEU A 143 -15.29 8.63 15.34
CA LEU A 143 -15.61 8.59 13.93
C LEU A 143 -14.86 7.41 13.27
N ASN A 144 -15.59 6.55 12.58
CA ASN A 144 -15.00 5.57 11.68
C ASN A 144 -15.00 6.19 10.28
N VAL A 145 -13.82 6.43 9.73
CA VAL A 145 -13.60 6.91 8.37
C VAL A 145 -13.18 5.75 7.49
N MET A 146 -13.07 5.92 6.18
CA MET A 146 -12.67 4.86 5.24
C MET A 146 -11.39 4.14 5.69
N TYR A 147 -11.24 2.87 5.26
CA TYR A 147 -10.10 1.98 5.56
C TYR A 147 -9.85 1.72 7.06
N ASN A 148 -10.92 1.73 7.88
CA ASN A 148 -10.83 1.54 9.35
C ASN A 148 -10.01 2.61 10.08
N ALA A 149 -9.73 3.75 9.46
CA ALA A 149 -9.14 4.88 10.15
C ALA A 149 -10.10 5.38 11.24
N ARG A 150 -9.60 5.44 12.47
CA ARG A 150 -10.37 5.90 13.63
C ARG A 150 -9.96 7.32 13.92
N MET A 151 -10.95 8.19 14.08
CA MET A 151 -10.72 9.55 14.56
C MET A 151 -11.59 9.84 15.77
N TYR A 152 -11.20 10.83 16.56
CA TYR A 152 -11.89 11.21 17.79
C TYR A 152 -12.19 12.71 17.73
N LEU A 153 -13.48 13.05 17.71
CA LEU A 153 -13.92 14.43 17.91
C LEU A 153 -14.13 14.62 19.42
N VAL A 154 -13.52 15.66 19.94
CA VAL A 154 -13.46 15.95 21.38
C VAL A 154 -14.03 17.32 21.63
N VAL A 155 -14.98 17.43 22.56
CA VAL A 155 -15.56 18.69 23.05
C VAL A 155 -15.17 18.84 24.52
N THR A 156 -14.62 20.01 24.87
CA THR A 156 -14.12 20.28 26.24
C THR A 156 -14.94 21.38 26.90
N GLU A 157 -15.51 21.13 28.07
CA GLU A 157 -16.41 22.02 28.81
C GLU A 157 -15.63 23.14 29.52
N THR A 158 -14.97 24.03 28.76
CA THR A 158 -14.21 25.14 29.39
C THR A 158 -15.06 26.34 29.70
N GLU A 159 -16.15 26.61 28.97
CA GLU A 159 -16.97 27.79 29.11
C GLU A 159 -18.29 27.49 29.82
N HIS A 160 -18.96 26.41 29.45
CA HIS A 160 -20.21 25.97 30.06
C HIS A 160 -20.44 24.47 29.89
N PRO A 161 -21.30 23.84 30.69
CA PRO A 161 -21.68 22.44 30.52
C PRO A 161 -22.35 22.19 29.18
N VAL A 162 -22.00 21.08 28.52
CA VAL A 162 -22.59 20.65 27.23
C VAL A 162 -24.04 20.17 27.49
N ASN A 163 -24.96 20.65 26.71
CA ASN A 163 -26.39 20.33 26.82
C ASN A 163 -26.88 19.46 25.64
N GLY A 164 -28.14 19.00 25.70
CA GLY A 164 -28.73 18.11 24.67
C GLY A 164 -28.75 18.71 23.28
N MET A 165 -28.88 20.03 23.12
CA MET A 165 -28.86 20.72 21.82
C MET A 165 -27.46 20.73 21.23
N ASP A 166 -26.43 20.87 22.05
CA ASP A 166 -25.02 20.84 21.60
C ASP A 166 -24.67 19.48 20.98
N PHE A 167 -25.18 18.37 21.53
CA PHE A 167 -24.99 17.05 20.94
C PHE A 167 -25.62 16.92 19.55
N ILE A 168 -26.75 17.60 19.28
CA ILE A 168 -27.33 17.65 17.94
C ILE A 168 -26.37 18.35 16.95
N ALA A 169 -25.76 19.46 17.38
CA ALA A 169 -24.75 20.14 16.56
C ALA A 169 -23.50 19.26 16.35
N VAL A 170 -23.05 18.54 17.38
CA VAL A 170 -21.94 17.57 17.31
C VAL A 170 -22.25 16.46 16.30
N GLU A 171 -23.46 15.88 16.29
CA GLU A 171 -23.82 14.83 15.32
C GLU A 171 -23.83 15.32 13.88
N ASN A 172 -24.33 16.51 13.65
CA ASN A 172 -24.28 17.15 12.32
C ASN A 172 -22.84 17.44 11.88
N ALA A 173 -22.00 17.93 12.80
CA ALA A 173 -20.57 18.14 12.53
C ALA A 173 -19.82 16.84 12.27
N VAL A 174 -20.11 15.77 13.01
CA VAL A 174 -19.54 14.43 12.77
C VAL A 174 -19.88 13.93 11.36
N THR A 175 -21.12 14.16 10.91
CA THR A 175 -21.54 13.80 9.56
C THR A 175 -20.78 14.60 8.51
N ALA A 176 -20.65 15.90 8.71
CA ALA A 176 -19.89 16.79 7.81
C ALA A 176 -18.39 16.45 7.80
N LEU A 177 -17.79 16.15 8.96
CA LEU A 177 -16.39 15.71 9.07
C LEU A 177 -16.15 14.40 8.32
N LYS A 178 -17.05 13.42 8.46
CA LYS A 178 -16.93 12.17 7.69
C LYS A 178 -16.97 12.40 6.19
N GLN A 179 -17.86 13.26 5.71
CA GLN A 179 -17.96 13.60 4.28
C GLN A 179 -16.69 14.31 3.79
N GLU A 180 -16.17 15.27 4.55
CA GLU A 180 -14.97 16.02 4.19
C GLU A 180 -13.71 15.15 4.20
N LEU A 181 -13.53 14.31 5.23
CA LEU A 181 -12.42 13.36 5.31
C LEU A 181 -12.48 12.32 4.17
N PHE A 182 -13.68 11.85 3.83
CA PHE A 182 -13.89 10.98 2.68
C PHE A 182 -13.51 11.67 1.37
N ARG A 183 -13.93 12.94 1.18
CA ARG A 183 -13.60 13.76 0.02
C ARG A 183 -12.09 13.94 -0.12
N GLN A 184 -11.40 14.30 0.96
CA GLN A 184 -9.94 14.50 0.98
C GLN A 184 -9.21 13.20 0.63
N SER A 185 -9.60 12.09 1.25
CA SER A 185 -9.03 10.77 0.95
C SER A 185 -9.25 10.38 -0.51
N SER A 186 -10.46 10.57 -1.04
CA SER A 186 -10.78 10.24 -2.43
C SER A 186 -9.99 11.08 -3.44
N LEU A 187 -9.79 12.38 -3.14
CA LEU A 187 -8.96 13.26 -3.97
C LEU A 187 -7.49 12.83 -3.95
N ALA A 188 -6.95 12.51 -2.77
CA ALA A 188 -5.59 12.02 -2.65
C ALA A 188 -5.37 10.68 -3.39
N ASP A 189 -6.35 9.77 -3.32
CA ASP A 189 -6.32 8.50 -4.07
C ASP A 189 -6.38 8.73 -5.59
N LEU A 190 -7.22 9.66 -6.06
CA LEU A 190 -7.28 10.04 -7.48
C LEU A 190 -5.98 10.68 -7.96
N GLU A 191 -5.40 11.58 -7.18
CA GLU A 191 -4.12 12.20 -7.50
C GLU A 191 -3.00 11.18 -7.58
N LYS A 192 -2.91 10.27 -6.60
CA LYS A 192 -1.95 9.18 -6.60
C LYS A 192 -2.13 8.25 -7.80
N LYS A 193 -3.38 7.92 -8.16
CA LYS A 193 -3.67 7.13 -9.36
C LYS A 193 -3.25 7.87 -10.63
N PHE A 194 -3.57 9.15 -10.74
CA PHE A 194 -3.18 9.97 -11.88
C PHE A 194 -1.65 10.05 -12.04
N GLN A 195 -0.91 10.27 -10.95
CA GLN A 195 0.55 10.23 -10.96
C GLN A 195 1.09 8.86 -11.37
N SER A 196 0.46 7.77 -10.88
CA SER A 196 0.82 6.41 -11.28
C SER A 196 0.58 6.15 -12.77
N ASP A 197 -0.53 6.63 -13.33
CA ASP A 197 -0.85 6.47 -14.76
C ASP A 197 0.16 7.25 -15.64
N ILE A 198 0.51 8.48 -15.25
CA ILE A 198 1.56 9.26 -15.93
C ILE A 198 2.90 8.52 -15.89
N MET A 199 3.30 8.02 -14.72
CA MET A 199 4.54 7.28 -14.55
C MET A 199 4.58 6.03 -15.43
N ASN A 200 3.48 5.28 -15.48
CA ASN A 200 3.35 4.10 -16.34
C ASN A 200 3.45 4.47 -17.84
N ASN A 201 2.92 5.62 -18.26
CA ASN A 201 3.05 6.09 -19.63
C ASN A 201 4.51 6.44 -19.96
N ILE A 202 5.23 7.08 -19.05
CA ILE A 202 6.66 7.38 -19.22
C ILE A 202 7.46 6.08 -19.29
N LEU A 203 7.28 5.15 -18.35
CA LEU A 203 8.00 3.88 -18.30
C LEU A 203 7.81 3.04 -19.59
N ASN A 204 6.61 3.07 -20.15
CA ASN A 204 6.27 2.29 -21.35
C ASN A 204 6.44 3.05 -22.68
N GLY A 205 6.96 4.28 -22.64
CA GLY A 205 7.19 5.09 -23.85
C GLY A 205 5.89 5.47 -24.58
N LYS A 206 4.78 5.60 -23.88
CA LYS A 206 3.46 5.96 -24.45
C LYS A 206 3.24 7.46 -24.57
N VAL A 207 4.24 8.27 -24.29
CA VAL A 207 4.16 9.72 -24.39
C VAL A 207 4.66 10.15 -25.78
N HIS A 208 3.82 10.87 -26.52
CA HIS A 208 4.04 11.12 -27.96
C HIS A 208 4.64 12.50 -28.29
N SER A 209 4.76 13.39 -27.31
CA SER A 209 5.32 14.73 -27.55
C SER A 209 6.24 15.18 -26.42
N ILE A 210 7.26 15.99 -26.78
CA ILE A 210 8.17 16.62 -25.81
C ILE A 210 7.41 17.57 -24.85
N GLN A 211 6.36 18.22 -25.34
CA GLN A 211 5.56 19.12 -24.50
C GLN A 211 4.77 18.35 -23.43
N GLU A 212 4.22 17.20 -23.81
CA GLU A 212 3.54 16.30 -22.89
C GLU A 212 4.51 15.73 -21.85
N LEU A 213 5.70 15.28 -22.27
CA LEU A 213 6.76 14.82 -21.37
C LEU A 213 7.15 15.90 -20.34
N ARG A 214 7.31 17.15 -20.78
CA ARG A 214 7.65 18.27 -19.86
C ARG A 214 6.56 18.55 -18.85
N ARG A 215 5.29 18.52 -19.25
CA ARG A 215 4.16 18.70 -18.37
C ARG A 215 4.09 17.56 -17.36
N ASP A 216 4.17 16.33 -17.83
CA ASP A 216 4.04 15.12 -17.03
C ASP A 216 5.21 14.96 -16.06
N SER A 217 6.43 15.29 -16.46
CA SER A 217 7.61 15.30 -15.60
C SER A 217 7.49 16.35 -14.48
N SER A 218 6.96 17.53 -14.80
CA SER A 218 6.72 18.59 -13.80
C SER A 218 5.72 18.15 -12.74
N LEU A 219 4.62 17.46 -13.13
CA LEU A 219 3.62 16.92 -12.20
C LEU A 219 4.19 15.83 -11.29
N LEU A 220 5.17 15.07 -11.76
CA LEU A 220 5.85 14.05 -10.99
C LEU A 220 7.06 14.58 -10.19
N GLY A 221 7.47 15.83 -10.41
CA GLY A 221 8.69 16.40 -9.84
C GLY A 221 9.94 15.65 -10.31
N ILE A 222 10.02 15.33 -11.62
CA ILE A 222 11.14 14.66 -12.29
C ILE A 222 11.74 15.65 -13.30
N SER A 223 13.07 15.77 -13.35
CA SER A 223 13.76 16.63 -14.33
C SER A 223 13.73 16.01 -15.73
N VAL A 224 13.55 16.82 -16.77
CA VAL A 224 13.53 16.31 -18.17
C VAL A 224 14.94 15.93 -18.64
N ASP A 225 15.93 16.70 -18.24
CA ASP A 225 17.30 16.62 -18.79
C ASP A 225 18.28 15.85 -17.88
N ALA A 226 17.81 15.28 -16.76
CA ALA A 226 18.64 14.52 -15.85
C ALA A 226 18.98 13.13 -16.38
N SER A 227 19.99 12.51 -15.78
CA SER A 227 20.32 11.10 -16.09
C SER A 227 19.58 10.17 -15.15
N TYR A 228 19.01 9.12 -15.69
CA TYR A 228 18.18 8.17 -14.97
C TYR A 228 18.67 6.74 -15.07
N ARG A 229 18.38 5.96 -14.05
CA ARG A 229 18.55 4.52 -14.03
C ARG A 229 17.32 3.88 -13.41
N ILE A 230 16.83 2.84 -14.06
CA ILE A 230 15.71 2.08 -13.57
C ILE A 230 16.19 0.80 -12.87
N ILE A 231 15.62 0.52 -11.72
CA ILE A 231 15.84 -0.71 -10.98
C ILE A 231 14.48 -1.37 -10.76
N ALA A 232 14.34 -2.58 -11.25
CA ALA A 232 13.14 -3.39 -11.04
C ALA A 232 13.40 -4.39 -9.90
N PHE A 233 12.59 -4.31 -8.85
CA PHE A 233 12.64 -5.23 -7.73
C PHE A 233 11.46 -6.18 -7.77
N ASN A 234 11.65 -7.43 -7.38
CA ASN A 234 10.57 -8.32 -6.96
C ASN A 234 10.98 -9.18 -5.78
N LEU A 235 10.01 -9.92 -5.24
CA LEU A 235 10.23 -10.88 -4.18
C LEU A 235 10.16 -12.30 -4.75
N GLY A 236 11.22 -13.08 -4.52
CA GLY A 236 11.20 -14.51 -4.72
C GLY A 236 10.53 -15.18 -3.51
N TYR A 237 9.53 -15.99 -3.78
CA TYR A 237 8.87 -16.83 -2.79
C TYR A 237 9.48 -18.21 -2.80
N GLY A 238 9.59 -18.86 -1.64
CA GLY A 238 9.84 -20.30 -1.57
C GLY A 238 8.72 -21.06 -2.30
N SER A 239 8.82 -22.37 -2.39
CA SER A 239 7.98 -23.28 -3.20
C SER A 239 6.45 -23.23 -2.98
N ASN A 240 5.91 -22.32 -2.20
CA ASN A 240 4.48 -22.18 -1.92
C ASN A 240 3.84 -21.13 -2.83
N GLN A 241 2.70 -21.48 -3.43
CA GLN A 241 1.82 -20.49 -4.09
C GLN A 241 1.40 -19.43 -3.09
N VAL A 242 1.63 -18.16 -3.45
CA VAL A 242 1.30 -17.00 -2.62
C VAL A 242 -0.08 -16.48 -3.03
N ASP A 243 -0.97 -16.27 -2.07
CA ASP A 243 -2.28 -15.67 -2.30
C ASP A 243 -2.13 -14.18 -2.70
N LEU A 244 -3.07 -13.66 -3.50
CA LEU A 244 -3.10 -12.26 -3.94
C LEU A 244 -3.01 -11.26 -2.78
N ASN A 245 -3.67 -11.55 -1.66
CA ASN A 245 -3.62 -10.71 -0.46
C ASN A 245 -2.22 -10.67 0.17
N ASP A 246 -1.52 -11.78 0.17
CA ASP A 246 -0.15 -11.88 0.64
C ASP A 246 0.82 -11.14 -0.29
N THR A 247 0.60 -11.18 -1.60
CA THR A 247 1.40 -10.43 -2.59
C THR A 247 1.35 -8.93 -2.31
N VAL A 248 0.17 -8.35 -2.12
CA VAL A 248 0.02 -6.92 -1.79
C VAL A 248 0.73 -6.56 -0.49
N LYS A 249 0.58 -7.41 0.55
CA LYS A 249 1.26 -7.20 1.83
C LYS A 249 2.78 -7.20 1.70
N TYR A 250 3.32 -8.16 0.95
CA TYR A 250 4.77 -8.28 0.78
C TYR A 250 5.34 -7.20 -0.11
N THR A 251 4.59 -6.76 -1.14
CA THR A 251 4.97 -5.60 -1.96
C THR A 251 5.05 -4.32 -1.11
N ASN A 252 4.11 -4.12 -0.18
CA ASN A 252 4.18 -2.99 0.76
C ASN A 252 5.40 -3.06 1.69
N ILE A 253 5.78 -4.24 2.16
CA ILE A 253 6.99 -4.44 2.97
C ILE A 253 8.24 -4.08 2.14
N LEU A 254 8.29 -4.50 0.89
CA LEU A 254 9.37 -4.18 -0.03
C LEU A 254 9.44 -2.67 -0.31
N ASN A 255 8.30 -2.04 -0.59
CA ASN A 255 8.21 -0.59 -0.80
C ASN A 255 8.77 0.19 0.39
N ASN A 256 8.36 -0.16 1.60
CA ASN A 256 8.84 0.50 2.82
C ASN A 256 10.36 0.31 3.01
N ALA A 257 10.86 -0.90 2.75
CA ALA A 257 12.27 -1.19 2.84
C ALA A 257 13.10 -0.40 1.81
N ILE A 258 12.59 -0.28 0.56
CA ILE A 258 13.21 0.52 -0.50
C ILE A 258 13.20 2.00 -0.14
N ALA A 259 12.07 2.55 0.31
CA ALA A 259 11.95 3.97 0.66
C ALA A 259 12.93 4.39 1.78
N ILE A 260 13.24 3.50 2.71
CA ILE A 260 14.20 3.76 3.79
C ILE A 260 15.66 3.71 3.29
N GLU A 261 16.00 2.73 2.46
CA GLU A 261 17.38 2.50 2.03
C GLU A 261 17.76 3.28 0.75
N PHE A 262 16.75 3.73 -0.01
CA PHE A 262 16.89 4.54 -1.21
C PHE A 262 16.18 5.90 -1.04
N PRO A 263 16.74 6.85 -0.32
CA PRO A 263 16.14 8.19 -0.18
C PRO A 263 16.09 8.91 -1.54
N ASN A 264 15.07 9.72 -1.75
CA ASN A 264 14.90 10.59 -2.94
C ASN A 264 14.70 9.86 -4.29
N VAL A 265 14.17 8.64 -4.28
CA VAL A 265 13.78 7.94 -5.50
C VAL A 265 12.27 8.02 -5.73
N LYS A 266 11.86 7.91 -6.98
CA LYS A 266 10.44 7.69 -7.31
C LYS A 266 10.18 6.21 -7.40
N ILE A 267 9.12 5.77 -6.71
CA ILE A 267 8.74 4.36 -6.64
C ILE A 267 7.40 4.19 -7.35
N GLN A 268 7.36 3.23 -8.28
CA GLN A 268 6.14 2.82 -8.98
C GLN A 268 5.92 1.33 -8.78
N ASN A 269 4.69 0.97 -8.42
CA ASN A 269 4.29 -0.44 -8.33
C ASN A 269 3.75 -0.91 -9.68
N ASP A 270 4.23 -2.08 -10.12
CA ASP A 270 3.79 -2.74 -11.34
C ASP A 270 3.54 -4.23 -11.03
N MET A 271 2.28 -4.56 -10.75
CA MET A 271 1.81 -5.89 -10.33
C MET A 271 2.61 -6.45 -9.13
N ASP A 272 3.53 -7.37 -9.38
CA ASP A 272 4.40 -8.04 -8.40
C ASP A 272 5.80 -7.41 -8.30
N ARG A 273 6.02 -6.29 -9.02
CA ARG A 273 7.31 -5.60 -9.09
C ARG A 273 7.23 -4.21 -8.50
N VAL A 274 8.34 -3.79 -7.93
CA VAL A 274 8.54 -2.42 -7.47
C VAL A 274 9.60 -1.78 -8.35
N ILE A 275 9.22 -0.76 -9.10
CA ILE A 275 10.10 -0.04 -10.02
C ILE A 275 10.62 1.20 -9.32
N VAL A 276 11.92 1.33 -9.27
CA VAL A 276 12.62 2.49 -8.73
C VAL A 276 13.19 3.29 -9.90
N ILE A 277 12.86 4.58 -9.94
CA ILE A 277 13.41 5.55 -10.87
C ILE A 277 14.41 6.39 -10.08
N GLN A 278 15.67 6.16 -10.35
CA GLN A 278 16.78 6.83 -9.68
C GLN A 278 17.39 7.88 -10.61
N GLU A 279 17.48 9.12 -10.14
CA GLU A 279 18.31 10.13 -10.76
C GLU A 279 19.78 9.87 -10.38
N VAL A 280 20.66 9.87 -11.35
CA VAL A 280 22.08 9.44 -11.21
C VAL A 280 22.99 10.52 -11.72
N ASP A 281 24.07 10.80 -10.99
CA ASP A 281 25.15 11.64 -11.48
C ASP A 281 25.92 10.90 -12.60
N PRO A 282 25.94 11.44 -13.84
CA PRO A 282 26.66 10.82 -14.96
C PRO A 282 28.19 10.74 -14.76
N ALA A 283 28.75 11.56 -13.88
CA ALA A 283 30.18 11.53 -13.58
C ALA A 283 30.61 10.37 -12.67
N ARG A 284 29.64 9.66 -12.08
CA ARG A 284 29.89 8.59 -11.11
C ARG A 284 30.44 7.32 -11.79
N LYS A 285 31.51 6.76 -11.23
CA LYS A 285 32.13 5.53 -11.75
C LYS A 285 31.20 4.33 -11.58
N GLN A 286 31.08 3.50 -12.61
CA GLN A 286 30.19 2.36 -12.64
C GLN A 286 30.51 1.28 -11.57
N GLU A 287 31.80 1.11 -11.24
CA GLU A 287 32.21 0.13 -10.21
C GLU A 287 31.81 0.56 -8.80
N GLU A 288 31.95 1.85 -8.46
CA GLU A 288 31.50 2.41 -7.19
C GLU A 288 29.98 2.26 -7.02
N TYR A 289 29.24 2.55 -8.11
CA TYR A 289 27.80 2.37 -8.12
C TYR A 289 27.38 0.90 -7.91
N ARG A 290 28.08 -0.05 -8.53
CA ARG A 290 27.82 -1.48 -8.35
C ARG A 290 27.99 -1.92 -6.89
N HIS A 291 29.05 -1.47 -6.24
CA HIS A 291 29.31 -1.83 -4.84
C HIS A 291 28.20 -1.29 -3.93
N GLU A 292 27.89 -0.01 -4.06
CA GLU A 292 26.84 0.63 -3.28
C GLU A 292 25.47 -0.02 -3.49
N LEU A 293 25.10 -0.30 -4.75
CA LEU A 293 23.84 -0.96 -5.06
C LEU A 293 23.74 -2.34 -4.39
N LYS A 294 24.82 -3.13 -4.39
CA LYS A 294 24.86 -4.41 -3.69
C LYS A 294 24.62 -4.24 -2.18
N GLU A 295 25.26 -3.24 -1.57
CA GLU A 295 25.06 -2.94 -0.16
C GLU A 295 23.61 -2.53 0.16
N ILE A 296 23.02 -1.66 -0.68
CA ILE A 296 21.64 -1.22 -0.52
C ILE A 296 20.69 -2.42 -0.63
N VAL A 297 20.83 -3.27 -1.66
CA VAL A 297 19.96 -4.44 -1.82
C VAL A 297 20.14 -5.44 -0.68
N MET A 298 21.35 -5.61 -0.14
CA MET A 298 21.54 -6.42 1.06
C MET A 298 20.84 -5.83 2.30
N LYS A 299 20.82 -4.52 2.46
CA LYS A 299 20.09 -3.85 3.56
C LYS A 299 18.59 -4.03 3.39
N ILE A 300 18.06 -3.84 2.16
CA ILE A 300 16.66 -4.10 1.82
C ILE A 300 16.31 -5.57 2.15
N GLN A 301 17.14 -6.53 1.75
CA GLN A 301 16.94 -7.94 2.05
C GLN A 301 16.87 -8.21 3.56
N LYS A 302 17.76 -7.62 4.35
CA LYS A 302 17.74 -7.77 5.81
C LYS A 302 16.44 -7.25 6.43
N ARG A 303 15.94 -6.10 5.95
CA ARG A 303 14.65 -5.54 6.42
C ARG A 303 13.47 -6.43 6.04
N VAL A 304 13.43 -6.91 4.80
CA VAL A 304 12.38 -7.82 4.34
C VAL A 304 12.42 -9.14 5.14
N ALA A 305 13.60 -9.72 5.31
CA ALA A 305 13.80 -10.96 6.07
C ALA A 305 13.46 -10.83 7.56
N SER A 306 13.59 -9.64 8.17
CA SER A 306 13.15 -9.41 9.55
C SER A 306 11.65 -9.57 9.73
N THR A 307 10.86 -9.35 8.67
CA THR A 307 9.41 -9.52 8.69
C THR A 307 9.01 -10.95 8.30
N LYS A 308 9.68 -11.53 7.28
CA LYS A 308 9.46 -12.92 6.85
C LYS A 308 10.77 -13.48 6.24
N LYS A 309 11.34 -14.49 6.90
CA LYS A 309 12.66 -15.04 6.56
C LYS A 309 12.76 -15.66 5.16
N ASP A 310 11.66 -16.19 4.65
CA ASP A 310 11.64 -16.93 3.37
C ASP A 310 11.55 -16.04 2.13
N LEU A 311 11.40 -14.73 2.30
CA LEU A 311 11.33 -13.79 1.19
C LEU A 311 12.75 -13.42 0.72
N LYS A 312 13.01 -13.62 -0.57
CA LYS A 312 14.27 -13.26 -1.22
C LYS A 312 14.07 -12.05 -2.12
N VAL A 313 14.86 -11.00 -1.91
CA VAL A 313 14.83 -9.80 -2.75
C VAL A 313 15.66 -10.03 -4.01
N ARG A 314 15.10 -9.69 -5.15
CA ARG A 314 15.73 -9.73 -6.48
C ARG A 314 15.72 -8.34 -7.08
N ALA A 315 16.78 -7.95 -7.76
CA ALA A 315 16.90 -6.64 -8.38
C ALA A 315 17.52 -6.75 -9.78
N GLY A 316 16.77 -6.34 -10.78
CA GLY A 316 17.24 -6.14 -12.16
C GLY A 316 17.55 -4.67 -12.40
N VAL A 317 18.68 -4.35 -13.01
CA VAL A 317 19.20 -2.98 -13.15
C VAL A 317 19.44 -2.66 -14.63
N GLY A 318 18.75 -1.64 -15.14
CA GLY A 318 18.96 -1.11 -16.46
C GLY A 318 20.22 -0.24 -16.57
N ARG A 319 20.61 0.12 -17.79
CA ARG A 319 21.70 1.09 -17.98
C ARG A 319 21.27 2.49 -17.58
N MET A 320 22.22 3.35 -17.29
CA MET A 320 21.99 4.77 -17.17
C MET A 320 21.62 5.36 -18.53
N VAL A 321 20.64 6.23 -18.56
CA VAL A 321 20.15 6.93 -19.74
C VAL A 321 20.08 8.43 -19.46
N GLU A 322 20.32 9.25 -20.48
CA GLU A 322 20.20 10.70 -20.41
C GLU A 322 18.83 11.13 -20.96
N GLY A 323 18.13 11.97 -20.20
CA GLY A 323 16.79 12.43 -20.55
C GLY A 323 15.67 11.43 -20.22
N ILE A 324 14.52 12.00 -19.91
CA ILE A 324 13.32 11.25 -19.53
C ILE A 324 12.76 10.37 -20.65
N GLU A 325 12.97 10.77 -21.91
CA GLU A 325 12.53 10.05 -23.13
C GLU A 325 13.19 8.69 -23.29
N HIS A 326 14.35 8.48 -22.65
CA HIS A 326 15.10 7.23 -22.72
C HIS A 326 14.83 6.30 -21.51
N ILE A 327 14.03 6.73 -20.53
CA ILE A 327 13.61 5.91 -19.40
C ILE A 327 13.01 4.56 -19.85
N PRO A 328 12.17 4.48 -20.92
CA PRO A 328 11.60 3.21 -21.38
C PRO A 328 12.66 2.16 -21.71
N SER A 329 13.80 2.57 -22.29
CA SER A 329 14.88 1.63 -22.61
C SER A 329 15.53 1.07 -21.35
N SER A 330 15.81 1.92 -20.35
CA SER A 330 16.35 1.48 -19.06
C SER A 330 15.35 0.61 -18.28
N PHE A 331 14.05 0.90 -18.38
CA PHE A 331 12.99 0.10 -17.76
C PHE A 331 12.91 -1.31 -18.38
N LYS A 332 12.91 -1.40 -19.73
CA LYS A 332 12.95 -2.69 -20.41
C LYS A 332 14.17 -3.50 -19.97
N GLU A 333 15.35 -2.89 -19.96
CA GLU A 333 16.59 -3.55 -19.54
C GLU A 333 16.58 -4.01 -18.09
N ALA A 334 15.99 -3.21 -17.18
CA ALA A 334 15.84 -3.59 -15.78
C ALA A 334 14.91 -4.81 -15.61
N THR A 335 13.81 -4.84 -16.37
CA THR A 335 12.87 -5.97 -16.34
C THR A 335 13.45 -7.22 -16.99
N ASP A 336 14.17 -7.08 -18.08
CA ASP A 336 14.90 -8.19 -18.73
C ASP A 336 15.96 -8.76 -17.77
N SER A 337 16.74 -7.90 -17.11
CA SER A 337 17.72 -8.32 -16.12
C SER A 337 17.09 -9.07 -14.95
N LEU A 338 15.94 -8.61 -14.47
CA LEU A 338 15.20 -9.27 -13.39
C LEU A 338 14.74 -10.68 -13.80
N MET A 339 14.23 -10.85 -15.02
CA MET A 339 13.85 -12.16 -15.58
C MET A 339 15.06 -13.10 -15.68
N PHE A 340 16.23 -12.59 -16.07
CA PHE A 340 17.44 -13.40 -16.21
C PHE A 340 18.05 -13.87 -14.90
N ILE A 341 17.71 -13.26 -13.77
CA ILE A 341 18.12 -13.80 -12.44
C ILE A 341 17.63 -15.24 -12.26
N ASP A 342 16.40 -15.55 -12.69
CA ASP A 342 15.84 -16.91 -12.57
C ASP A 342 16.40 -17.89 -13.59
N ILE A 343 16.93 -17.37 -14.71
CA ILE A 343 17.48 -18.18 -15.80
C ILE A 343 18.95 -18.54 -15.56
N LEU A 344 19.74 -17.54 -15.17
CA LEU A 344 21.19 -17.66 -15.02
C LEU A 344 21.63 -17.88 -13.57
N GLY A 345 20.76 -17.58 -12.60
CA GLY A 345 21.10 -17.72 -11.18
C GLY A 345 21.23 -19.17 -10.78
N ASP A 346 22.33 -19.52 -10.12
CA ASP A 346 22.51 -20.82 -9.49
C ASP A 346 21.47 -21.02 -8.39
N GLU A 347 20.73 -22.14 -8.48
CA GLU A 347 19.77 -22.53 -7.45
C GLU A 347 20.46 -22.85 -6.11
N ASN A 348 21.77 -23.10 -6.15
CA ASN A 348 22.60 -23.52 -5.01
C ASN A 348 23.32 -22.36 -4.30
N GLU A 349 23.29 -21.13 -4.84
CA GLU A 349 23.82 -19.99 -4.09
C GLU A 349 22.86 -19.59 -2.97
N ASP A 350 23.27 -19.79 -1.73
CA ASP A 350 22.65 -19.34 -0.48
C ASP A 350 22.58 -17.81 -0.34
N SER A 351 22.83 -17.05 -1.42
CA SER A 351 22.73 -15.60 -1.41
C SER A 351 21.28 -15.18 -1.22
N GLN A 352 21.00 -14.57 -0.07
CA GLN A 352 19.67 -14.09 0.32
C GLN A 352 19.12 -13.00 -0.61
N SER A 353 19.98 -12.37 -1.42
CA SER A 353 19.60 -11.35 -2.40
C SER A 353 20.32 -11.58 -3.73
N LYS A 354 19.61 -11.43 -4.84
CA LYS A 354 20.17 -11.59 -6.18
C LYS A 354 20.04 -10.27 -6.96
N ILE A 355 21.14 -9.84 -7.59
CA ILE A 355 21.19 -8.62 -8.42
C ILE A 355 21.74 -9.00 -9.79
N MET A 356 21.05 -8.54 -10.84
CA MET A 356 21.53 -8.62 -12.22
C MET A 356 21.57 -7.22 -12.83
N ILE A 357 22.73 -6.82 -13.29
CA ILE A 357 22.92 -5.55 -14.02
C ILE A 357 22.93 -5.86 -15.50
N PHE A 358 22.15 -5.13 -16.30
CA PHE A 358 22.04 -5.35 -17.75
C PHE A 358 23.40 -5.37 -18.46
N SER A 359 24.33 -4.47 -18.06
CA SER A 359 25.68 -4.45 -18.64
C SER A 359 26.43 -5.77 -18.49
N ASP A 360 26.13 -6.57 -17.49
CA ASP A 360 26.84 -7.80 -17.12
C ASP A 360 26.28 -9.05 -17.78
N MET A 361 25.13 -8.93 -18.46
CA MET A 361 24.48 -10.05 -19.13
C MET A 361 25.25 -10.56 -20.38
N GLY A 362 26.28 -9.83 -20.86
CA GLY A 362 27.08 -10.27 -21.97
C GLY A 362 26.25 -10.58 -23.22
N ILE A 363 26.44 -11.77 -23.80
CA ILE A 363 25.73 -12.23 -25.00
C ILE A 363 24.23 -12.42 -24.79
N PHE A 364 23.79 -12.65 -23.56
CA PHE A 364 22.37 -12.86 -23.24
C PHE A 364 21.50 -11.64 -23.50
N LYS A 365 22.09 -10.43 -23.61
CA LYS A 365 21.38 -9.22 -24.06
C LYS A 365 20.71 -9.40 -25.43
N LEU A 366 21.31 -10.20 -26.30
CA LEU A 366 20.74 -10.49 -27.63
C LEU A 366 19.46 -11.31 -27.52
N LEU A 367 19.40 -12.23 -26.54
CA LEU A 367 18.21 -13.04 -26.30
C LEU A 367 17.03 -12.23 -25.77
N CYS A 368 17.28 -11.10 -25.09
CA CYS A 368 16.22 -10.19 -24.63
C CYS A 368 15.49 -9.47 -25.78
N GLN A 369 16.06 -9.50 -27.00
CA GLN A 369 15.43 -8.91 -28.20
C GLN A 369 14.43 -9.86 -28.86
N LEU A 370 14.50 -11.15 -28.53
CA LEU A 370 13.59 -12.16 -29.06
C LEU A 370 12.25 -12.04 -28.34
N SER A 371 11.20 -11.70 -29.05
CA SER A 371 9.87 -11.49 -28.48
C SER A 371 8.87 -12.60 -28.84
N ASP A 372 9.18 -13.43 -29.84
CA ASP A 372 8.30 -14.50 -30.30
C ASP A 372 8.89 -15.88 -29.94
N GLU A 373 8.03 -16.78 -29.43
CA GLU A 373 8.37 -18.17 -29.10
C GLU A 373 8.94 -18.92 -30.33
N LYS A 374 8.47 -18.61 -31.54
CA LYS A 374 8.98 -19.21 -32.78
C LYS A 374 10.41 -18.76 -33.08
N GLU A 375 10.69 -17.46 -32.95
CA GLU A 375 12.05 -16.93 -33.14
C GLU A 375 12.99 -17.54 -32.09
N MET A 376 12.54 -17.67 -30.85
CA MET A 376 13.32 -18.33 -29.78
C MET A 376 13.67 -19.77 -30.13
N MET A 377 12.72 -20.53 -30.69
CA MET A 377 12.94 -21.92 -31.06
C MET A 377 14.02 -22.10 -32.14
N GLU A 378 14.26 -21.11 -33.01
CA GLU A 378 15.33 -21.17 -34.02
C GLU A 378 16.74 -21.23 -33.37
N TYR A 379 16.90 -20.72 -32.17
CA TYR A 379 18.14 -20.77 -31.39
C TYR A 379 18.30 -22.05 -30.56
N VAL A 380 17.31 -22.93 -30.57
CA VAL A 380 17.38 -24.23 -29.90
C VAL A 380 17.84 -25.29 -30.91
N PRO A 381 19.07 -25.82 -30.79
CA PRO A 381 19.59 -26.79 -31.77
C PRO A 381 18.75 -28.07 -31.78
N GLU A 382 18.64 -28.71 -32.94
CA GLU A 382 17.87 -29.96 -33.12
C GLU A 382 18.31 -31.05 -32.13
N SER A 383 19.60 -31.12 -31.84
CA SER A 383 20.15 -32.04 -30.84
C SER A 383 19.50 -31.87 -29.49
N LEU A 384 19.33 -30.61 -29.04
CA LEU A 384 18.67 -30.30 -27.75
C LEU A 384 17.16 -30.55 -27.83
N GLN A 385 16.49 -30.22 -28.95
CA GLN A 385 15.06 -30.48 -29.12
C GLN A 385 14.74 -31.98 -28.97
N LYS A 386 15.59 -32.89 -29.46
CA LYS A 386 15.44 -34.35 -29.26
C LYS A 386 15.40 -34.72 -27.79
N LEU A 387 16.19 -34.08 -26.94
CA LEU A 387 16.19 -34.31 -25.50
C LEU A 387 14.87 -33.80 -24.86
N TYR A 388 14.35 -32.66 -25.26
CA TYR A 388 13.07 -32.12 -24.77
C TYR A 388 11.86 -32.98 -25.19
N HIS A 389 11.95 -33.70 -26.30
CA HIS A 389 10.92 -34.63 -26.76
C HIS A 389 11.09 -36.07 -26.22
N TYR A 390 12.17 -36.32 -25.46
CA TYR A 390 12.42 -37.63 -24.89
C TYR A 390 11.43 -37.97 -23.74
N LYS A 391 11.39 -39.23 -23.32
CA LYS A 391 10.46 -39.76 -22.29
C LYS A 391 10.38 -38.89 -21.06
N LYS A 392 9.18 -38.44 -20.72
CA LYS A 392 8.88 -37.43 -19.67
C LYS A 392 9.51 -37.78 -18.29
N GLN A 393 9.55 -39.06 -17.93
CA GLN A 393 10.04 -39.54 -16.63
C GLN A 393 11.55 -39.38 -16.40
N GLN A 394 12.36 -39.44 -17.50
CA GLN A 394 13.82 -39.35 -17.41
C GLN A 394 14.37 -37.99 -17.91
N ARG A 395 13.54 -37.24 -18.63
CA ARG A 395 13.91 -35.98 -19.28
C ARG A 395 14.47 -34.95 -18.33
N GLN A 396 13.80 -34.72 -17.20
CA GLN A 396 14.20 -33.71 -16.22
C GLN A 396 15.60 -33.99 -15.65
N ASP A 397 15.87 -35.23 -15.27
CA ASP A 397 17.19 -35.64 -14.76
C ASP A 397 18.29 -35.48 -15.82
N LEU A 398 18.00 -35.79 -17.08
CA LEU A 398 18.98 -35.69 -18.17
C LEU A 398 19.26 -34.22 -18.49
N ILE A 399 18.22 -33.35 -18.57
CA ILE A 399 18.39 -31.92 -18.79
C ILE A 399 19.18 -31.28 -17.65
N LEU A 400 18.83 -31.59 -16.40
CA LEU A 400 19.57 -31.11 -15.23
C LEU A 400 21.04 -31.57 -15.27
N THR A 401 21.28 -32.85 -15.58
CA THR A 401 22.65 -33.35 -15.71
C THR A 401 23.44 -32.68 -16.83
N LEU A 402 22.82 -32.41 -17.99
CA LEU A 402 23.43 -31.71 -19.09
C LEU A 402 23.80 -30.28 -18.70
N LYS A 403 22.85 -29.56 -18.08
CA LYS A 403 23.06 -28.20 -17.60
C LYS A 403 24.25 -28.12 -16.65
N THR A 404 24.23 -28.89 -15.58
CA THR A 404 25.29 -28.93 -14.56
C THR A 404 26.64 -29.34 -15.14
N TYR A 405 26.65 -30.29 -16.10
CA TYR A 405 27.86 -30.73 -16.78
C TYR A 405 28.52 -29.58 -17.58
N LEU A 406 27.72 -28.85 -18.31
CA LEU A 406 28.20 -27.70 -19.09
C LEU A 406 28.60 -26.52 -18.19
N GLU A 407 27.92 -26.27 -17.08
CA GLU A 407 28.28 -25.27 -16.07
C GLU A 407 29.65 -25.55 -15.44
N HIS A 408 29.96 -26.82 -15.18
CA HIS A 408 31.27 -27.24 -14.69
C HIS A 408 32.32 -27.48 -15.79
N ASN A 409 32.14 -26.86 -16.98
CA ASN A 409 33.06 -27.02 -18.10
C ASN A 409 33.38 -28.51 -18.41
N GLN A 410 32.35 -29.32 -18.48
CA GLN A 410 32.40 -30.75 -18.83
C GLN A 410 33.18 -31.61 -17.79
N ASN A 411 33.21 -31.19 -16.53
CA ASN A 411 33.85 -31.94 -15.46
C ASN A 411 32.86 -32.89 -14.78
N LEU A 412 32.91 -34.18 -15.12
CA LEU A 412 32.03 -35.20 -14.57
C LEU A 412 32.11 -35.35 -13.03
N THR A 413 33.29 -35.17 -12.46
CA THR A 413 33.46 -35.29 -11.00
C THR A 413 32.73 -34.18 -10.25
N LYS A 414 32.89 -32.94 -10.70
CA LYS A 414 32.17 -31.77 -10.14
C LYS A 414 30.67 -31.88 -10.39
N THR A 415 30.26 -32.30 -11.60
CA THR A 415 28.85 -32.56 -11.93
C THR A 415 28.21 -33.59 -10.98
N ALA A 416 28.89 -34.68 -10.72
CA ALA A 416 28.40 -35.72 -9.84
C ALA A 416 28.26 -35.23 -8.39
N GLN A 417 29.23 -34.46 -7.91
CA GLN A 417 29.22 -33.83 -6.58
C GLN A 417 28.04 -32.86 -6.42
N ASP A 418 27.84 -32.01 -7.37
CA ASP A 418 26.80 -30.96 -7.35
C ASP A 418 25.40 -31.58 -7.42
N LEU A 419 25.23 -32.61 -8.22
CA LEU A 419 23.97 -33.37 -8.33
C LEU A 419 23.76 -34.41 -7.21
N TYR A 420 24.69 -34.54 -6.27
CA TYR A 420 24.65 -35.55 -5.20
C TYR A 420 24.43 -36.96 -5.73
N ILE A 421 25.06 -37.30 -6.89
CA ILE A 421 25.01 -38.66 -7.50
C ILE A 421 26.38 -39.26 -7.61
N HIS A 422 26.43 -40.60 -7.80
CA HIS A 422 27.71 -41.26 -8.02
C HIS A 422 28.30 -40.93 -9.40
N TYR A 423 29.62 -40.77 -9.50
CA TYR A 423 30.35 -40.48 -10.76
C TYR A 423 29.90 -41.35 -11.93
N LYS A 424 29.75 -42.68 -11.73
CA LYS A 424 29.27 -43.59 -12.78
C LYS A 424 27.87 -43.26 -13.27
N THR A 425 27.02 -42.75 -12.39
CA THR A 425 25.65 -42.31 -12.78
C THR A 425 25.71 -41.07 -13.63
N ALA A 426 26.54 -40.07 -13.28
CA ALA A 426 26.76 -38.90 -14.08
C ALA A 426 27.33 -39.24 -15.47
N ALA A 427 28.36 -40.09 -15.51
CA ALA A 427 28.95 -40.55 -16.76
C ALA A 427 27.92 -41.27 -17.65
N TYR A 428 27.16 -42.21 -17.07
CA TYR A 428 26.09 -42.90 -17.79
C TYR A 428 25.02 -41.92 -18.35
N ARG A 429 24.61 -40.94 -17.56
CA ARG A 429 23.63 -39.96 -18.02
C ARG A 429 24.18 -39.11 -19.17
N ILE A 430 25.42 -38.64 -19.14
CA ILE A 430 26.06 -37.89 -20.22
C ILE A 430 26.20 -38.75 -21.48
N GLU A 431 26.67 -40.01 -21.36
CA GLU A 431 26.72 -40.95 -22.48
C GLU A 431 25.31 -41.15 -23.09
N ARG A 432 24.29 -41.30 -22.24
CA ARG A 432 22.91 -41.45 -22.67
C ARG A 432 22.39 -40.22 -23.40
N ILE A 433 22.76 -39.00 -22.93
CA ILE A 433 22.44 -37.72 -23.61
C ILE A 433 23.08 -37.71 -25.01
N SER A 434 24.37 -38.04 -25.12
CA SER A 434 25.06 -38.10 -26.41
C SER A 434 24.39 -39.08 -27.38
N GLN A 435 23.96 -40.27 -26.90
CA GLN A 435 23.26 -41.25 -27.71
C GLN A 435 21.87 -40.76 -28.19
N ILE A 436 21.13 -40.03 -27.38
CA ILE A 436 19.79 -39.51 -27.71
C ILE A 436 19.88 -38.33 -28.67
N THR A 437 20.80 -37.43 -28.40
CA THR A 437 20.89 -36.13 -29.02
C THR A 437 21.83 -36.07 -30.20
N GLY A 438 22.87 -36.87 -30.17
CA GLY A 438 24.00 -36.82 -31.08
C GLY A 438 24.96 -35.67 -30.81
N ILE A 439 24.89 -35.04 -29.61
CA ILE A 439 25.78 -33.91 -29.27
C ILE A 439 27.21 -34.38 -29.23
N ASP A 440 28.07 -33.69 -29.97
CA ASP A 440 29.53 -33.81 -29.89
C ASP A 440 30.04 -32.78 -28.85
N PHE A 441 30.39 -33.29 -27.66
CA PHE A 441 30.93 -32.52 -26.56
C PHE A 441 32.36 -31.99 -26.79
N ASP A 442 33.07 -32.53 -27.81
CA ASP A 442 34.40 -32.06 -28.17
C ASP A 442 34.34 -30.90 -29.18
N ASN A 443 33.16 -30.61 -29.77
CA ASN A 443 32.94 -29.48 -30.64
C ASN A 443 32.51 -28.21 -29.87
N PRO A 444 33.39 -27.21 -29.74
CA PRO A 444 33.07 -25.99 -28.96
C PRO A 444 31.84 -25.21 -29.46
N ASN A 445 31.60 -25.20 -30.79
CA ASN A 445 30.49 -24.52 -31.40
C ASN A 445 29.16 -25.20 -31.08
N GLU A 446 29.14 -26.53 -31.08
CA GLU A 446 27.94 -27.28 -30.71
C GLU A 446 27.63 -27.12 -29.21
N VAL A 447 28.67 -27.21 -28.36
CA VAL A 447 28.54 -26.96 -26.92
C VAL A 447 28.01 -25.56 -26.64
N LEU A 448 28.49 -24.54 -27.36
CA LEU A 448 27.97 -23.17 -27.22
C LEU A 448 26.50 -23.08 -27.64
N SER A 449 26.15 -23.68 -28.78
CA SER A 449 24.76 -23.72 -29.27
C SER A 449 23.81 -24.40 -28.27
N VAL A 450 24.24 -25.50 -27.67
CA VAL A 450 23.46 -26.20 -26.63
C VAL A 450 23.33 -25.37 -25.38
N ARG A 451 24.37 -24.65 -24.93
CA ARG A 451 24.31 -23.74 -23.79
C ARG A 451 23.28 -22.61 -24.03
N ILE A 452 23.32 -21.97 -25.19
CA ILE A 452 22.35 -20.95 -25.59
C ILE A 452 20.94 -21.55 -25.64
N GLY A 453 20.78 -22.69 -26.28
CA GLY A 453 19.49 -23.39 -26.38
C GLY A 453 18.87 -23.74 -25.02
N LEU A 454 19.67 -24.16 -24.03
CA LEU A 454 19.19 -24.40 -22.66
C LEU A 454 18.65 -23.12 -22.00
N VAL A 455 19.33 -21.99 -22.21
CA VAL A 455 18.88 -20.69 -21.68
C VAL A 455 17.57 -20.28 -22.36
N VAL A 456 17.49 -20.41 -23.69
CA VAL A 456 16.28 -20.11 -24.45
C VAL A 456 15.09 -20.97 -24.01
N CYS A 457 15.29 -22.27 -23.83
CA CYS A 457 14.24 -23.15 -23.32
C CYS A 457 13.73 -22.71 -21.94
N LYS A 458 14.62 -22.29 -21.04
CA LYS A 458 14.23 -21.80 -19.72
C LYS A 458 13.51 -20.45 -19.80
N MET A 459 13.87 -19.56 -20.73
CA MET A 459 13.12 -18.33 -21.02
C MET A 459 11.68 -18.63 -21.45
N MET A 460 11.51 -19.56 -22.39
CA MET A 460 10.20 -19.98 -22.88
C MET A 460 9.32 -20.60 -21.77
N GLU A 461 9.90 -21.36 -20.87
CA GLU A 461 9.20 -21.93 -19.70
C GLU A 461 8.70 -20.82 -18.73
N ASN A 462 9.49 -19.75 -18.56
CA ASN A 462 9.12 -18.61 -17.69
C ASN A 462 8.07 -17.70 -18.34
N LEU A 463 8.04 -17.57 -19.65
CA LEU A 463 6.99 -16.82 -20.38
C LEU A 463 5.61 -17.49 -20.33
N LYS A 464 5.56 -18.80 -20.05
CA LYS A 464 4.32 -19.59 -19.94
C LYS A 464 3.71 -19.61 -18.52
N LYS A 465 4.43 -19.09 -17.53
CA LYS A 465 3.98 -18.97 -16.14
C LYS A 465 3.36 -17.61 -15.87
#